data_86c890fc9c2da9e30ef24a0cc08fe884
#
_entry.id   86c890fc9c2da9e30ef24a0cc08fe884
#
_cell.length_a   1.000
_cell.length_b   1.000
_cell.length_c   1.000
_cell.angle_alpha   90.00
_cell.angle_beta   90.00
_cell.angle_gamma   90.00
#
_symmetry.space_group_name_H-M   'P 1'
#
loop_
_entity.id
_entity.type
_entity.pdbx_description
1 polymer ?
#
loop_
_entity_poly.entity_id
_entity_poly.type
_entity_poly.pdbx_seq_one_letter_code
_entity_poly.pdbx_strand_id
1 'polypeptide(L)'
;DSLNANLLIIMRVYFEKPRTTVGWKGLINDPDINESYDANKGLMLARKILRDVTAMGLPVGTEFLDPISPQYVADLISWGAIGARTAESQSHRELASGLSCPIGIKNGTTGALKPAIDGIQAANHPHVFFSNTKDGRVSIYKTSGNSDSHIILRGGKEPNFGSEAIQQTLTALVEADVN
;
A
#
# COMPACT_ATOMS: atom_id res chain seq x y z
N ASP A 1 12.26 -3.54 25.85
CA ASP A 1 11.50 -4.81 25.82
C ASP A 1 10.09 -4.70 26.44
N SER A 2 9.86 -3.81 27.43
CA SER A 2 8.54 -3.64 28.06
C SER A 2 7.48 -2.97 27.17
N LEU A 3 7.88 -2.21 26.17
CA LEU A 3 6.95 -1.57 25.22
C LEU A 3 6.36 -2.55 24.20
N ASN A 4 7.06 -3.64 23.87
CA ASN A 4 6.61 -4.61 22.88
C ASN A 4 5.41 -5.46 23.35
N ALA A 5 5.13 -5.52 24.66
CA ALA A 5 4.01 -6.31 25.19
C ALA A 5 2.62 -5.72 24.88
N ASN A 6 2.54 -4.40 24.58
CA ASN A 6 1.27 -3.69 24.42
C ASN A 6 1.18 -2.89 23.11
N LEU A 7 2.23 -2.91 22.25
CA LEU A 7 2.28 -2.14 21.00
C LEU A 7 2.75 -3.02 19.85
N LEU A 8 2.02 -2.98 18.74
CA LEU A 8 2.49 -3.53 17.48
C LEU A 8 3.36 -2.47 16.78
N ILE A 9 4.67 -2.74 16.71
CA ILE A 9 5.62 -1.85 16.02
C ILE A 9 5.84 -2.38 14.62
N ILE A 10 5.57 -1.55 13.60
CA ILE A 10 5.77 -1.87 12.19
C ILE A 10 6.86 -0.95 11.63
N MET A 11 7.90 -1.52 11.03
CA MET A 11 8.94 -0.75 10.34
C MET A 11 8.41 -0.22 9.02
N ARG A 12 8.45 1.09 8.85
CA ARG A 12 8.02 1.74 7.62
C ARG A 12 9.15 1.72 6.57
N VAL A 13 8.96 0.96 5.50
CA VAL A 13 9.96 0.74 4.42
C VAL A 13 9.44 1.23 3.07
N TYR A 14 9.24 2.51 2.91
CA TYR A 14 8.71 3.12 1.67
C TYR A 14 9.83 3.31 0.64
N PHE A 15 10.01 2.32 -0.23
CA PHE A 15 11.04 2.31 -1.28
C PHE A 15 10.71 3.16 -2.50
N GLU A 16 9.45 3.50 -2.68
CA GLU A 16 8.95 4.27 -3.80
C GLU A 16 8.40 5.62 -3.33
N LYS A 17 8.59 6.65 -4.15
CA LYS A 17 8.17 8.02 -3.83
C LYS A 17 7.15 8.53 -4.84
N PRO A 18 5.93 8.89 -4.42
CA PRO A 18 4.95 9.47 -5.31
C PRO A 18 5.41 10.87 -5.74
N ARG A 19 5.62 11.05 -7.03
CA ARG A 19 5.96 12.34 -7.63
C ARG A 19 4.85 12.74 -8.58
N THR A 20 4.23 13.88 -8.33
CA THR A 20 3.17 14.42 -9.18
C THR A 20 3.72 15.20 -10.36
N THR A 21 4.98 15.60 -10.29
CA THR A 21 5.71 16.25 -11.38
C THR A 21 6.96 15.44 -11.71
N VAL A 22 8.13 15.89 -11.25
CA VAL A 22 9.43 15.25 -11.47
C VAL A 22 10.16 15.05 -10.15
N GLY A 23 11.18 14.22 -10.15
CA GLY A 23 12.04 13.99 -9.00
C GLY A 23 12.39 12.51 -8.80
N TRP A 24 13.29 12.26 -7.91
CA TRP A 24 13.73 10.91 -7.55
C TRP A 24 12.55 10.05 -7.11
N LYS A 25 12.38 8.91 -7.76
CA LYS A 25 11.21 8.00 -7.56
C LYS A 25 11.42 6.94 -6.47
N GLY A 26 12.57 6.94 -5.82
CA GLY A 26 12.84 6.05 -4.70
C GLY A 26 13.93 5.01 -4.96
N LEU A 27 14.20 4.20 -3.93
CA LEU A 27 15.29 3.22 -3.92
C LEU A 27 15.19 2.18 -5.05
N ILE A 28 14.00 1.70 -5.36
CA ILE A 28 13.83 0.68 -6.40
C ILE A 28 14.17 1.26 -7.77
N ASN A 29 13.74 2.50 -8.03
CA ASN A 29 13.86 3.10 -9.35
C ASN A 29 15.28 3.61 -9.66
N ASP A 30 15.94 4.22 -8.66
CA ASP A 30 17.30 4.78 -8.81
C ASP A 30 18.04 4.69 -7.47
N PRO A 31 18.64 3.51 -7.18
CA PRO A 31 19.22 3.22 -5.87
C PRO A 31 20.44 4.08 -5.52
N ASP A 32 21.20 4.52 -6.51
CA ASP A 32 22.42 5.30 -6.31
C ASP A 32 22.19 6.82 -6.38
N ILE A 33 20.97 7.26 -6.69
CA ILE A 33 20.59 8.68 -6.81
C ILE A 33 21.50 9.43 -7.81
N ASN A 34 21.82 8.77 -8.92
CA ASN A 34 22.74 9.28 -9.93
C ASN A 34 22.19 9.12 -11.36
N GLU A 35 20.87 8.87 -11.47
CA GLU A 35 20.17 8.68 -12.74
C GLU A 35 20.66 7.44 -13.55
N SER A 36 21.28 6.48 -12.88
CA SER A 36 21.63 5.20 -13.51
C SER A 36 20.41 4.31 -13.75
N TYR A 37 19.34 4.52 -12.98
CA TYR A 37 18.08 3.78 -13.05
C TYR A 37 18.26 2.25 -12.99
N ASP A 38 19.23 1.78 -12.20
CA ASP A 38 19.48 0.35 -12.01
C ASP A 38 18.41 -0.29 -11.12
N ALA A 39 17.23 -0.51 -11.71
CA ALA A 39 16.08 -1.08 -11.02
C ALA A 39 16.34 -2.50 -10.50
N ASN A 40 17.19 -3.29 -11.16
CA ASN A 40 17.55 -4.63 -10.67
C ASN A 40 18.32 -4.54 -9.36
N LYS A 41 19.29 -3.65 -9.27
CA LYS A 41 20.00 -3.35 -8.02
C LYS A 41 19.04 -2.82 -6.96
N GLY A 42 18.14 -1.92 -7.35
CA GLY A 42 17.13 -1.36 -6.46
C GLY A 42 16.21 -2.42 -5.86
N LEU A 43 15.71 -3.35 -6.64
CA LEU A 43 14.88 -4.48 -6.20
C LEU A 43 15.65 -5.42 -5.27
N MET A 44 16.90 -5.75 -5.60
CA MET A 44 17.75 -6.58 -4.74
C MET A 44 18.00 -5.93 -3.37
N LEU A 45 18.28 -4.62 -3.34
CA LEU A 45 18.46 -3.86 -2.11
C LEU A 45 17.18 -3.81 -1.29
N ALA A 46 16.03 -3.53 -1.92
CA ALA A 46 14.72 -3.53 -1.26
C ALA A 46 14.45 -4.88 -0.60
N ARG A 47 14.60 -5.99 -1.32
CA ARG A 47 14.43 -7.34 -0.76
C ARG A 47 15.40 -7.63 0.38
N LYS A 48 16.68 -7.22 0.24
CA LYS A 48 17.66 -7.39 1.31
C LYS A 48 17.23 -6.65 2.59
N ILE A 49 16.80 -5.40 2.49
CA ILE A 49 16.33 -4.60 3.62
C ILE A 49 15.10 -5.27 4.27
N LEU A 50 14.11 -5.68 3.48
CA LEU A 50 12.91 -6.36 3.97
C LEU A 50 13.27 -7.64 4.74
N ARG A 51 14.11 -8.49 4.17
CA ARG A 51 14.58 -9.71 4.80
C ARG A 51 15.31 -9.43 6.12
N ASP A 52 16.22 -8.46 6.12
CA ASP A 52 17.04 -8.15 7.29
C ASP A 52 16.18 -7.57 8.44
N VAL A 53 15.19 -6.71 8.13
CA VAL A 53 14.23 -6.18 9.10
C VAL A 53 13.32 -7.29 9.65
N THR A 54 12.81 -8.15 8.78
CA THR A 54 11.96 -9.28 9.18
C THR A 54 12.72 -10.29 10.03
N ALA A 55 13.99 -10.53 9.73
CA ALA A 55 14.87 -11.40 10.54
C ALA A 55 15.11 -10.87 11.95
N MET A 56 14.97 -9.57 12.18
CA MET A 56 14.98 -8.95 13.52
C MET A 56 13.65 -9.10 14.28
N GLY A 57 12.66 -9.77 13.69
CA GLY A 57 11.33 -9.95 14.29
C GLY A 57 10.41 -8.72 14.15
N LEU A 58 10.73 -7.78 13.26
CA LEU A 58 9.92 -6.59 13.02
C LEU A 58 9.06 -6.78 11.75
N PRO A 59 7.73 -6.65 11.85
CA PRO A 59 6.87 -6.56 10.68
C PRO A 59 7.18 -5.28 9.88
N VAL A 60 6.98 -5.34 8.58
CA VAL A 60 7.30 -4.25 7.66
C VAL A 60 6.06 -3.73 6.95
N GLY A 61 5.97 -2.41 6.82
CA GLY A 61 4.87 -1.72 6.13
C GLY A 61 5.37 -0.83 5.01
N THR A 62 4.70 -0.87 3.85
CA THR A 62 5.04 -0.05 2.67
C THR A 62 3.81 0.59 2.05
N GLU A 63 4.02 1.53 1.14
CA GLU A 63 3.00 1.98 0.19
C GLU A 63 3.27 1.31 -1.16
N PHE A 64 2.27 0.63 -1.72
CA PHE A 64 2.33 0.09 -3.06
C PHE A 64 1.99 1.19 -4.05
N LEU A 65 2.99 1.75 -4.70
CA LEU A 65 2.84 2.85 -5.65
C LEU A 65 2.88 2.37 -7.08
N ASP A 66 3.90 1.60 -7.44
CA ASP A 66 4.03 0.95 -8.73
C ASP A 66 3.29 -0.39 -8.74
N PRO A 67 2.48 -0.71 -9.77
CA PRO A 67 1.75 -1.97 -9.82
C PRO A 67 2.62 -3.20 -10.18
N ILE A 68 3.87 -3.00 -10.57
CA ILE A 68 4.81 -4.08 -10.97
C ILE A 68 5.68 -4.51 -9.80
N SER A 69 6.22 -3.57 -9.02
CA SER A 69 7.14 -3.84 -7.91
C SER A 69 6.61 -4.82 -6.86
N PRO A 70 5.28 -4.89 -6.56
CA PRO A 70 4.74 -5.85 -5.62
C PRO A 70 5.06 -7.31 -5.95
N GLN A 71 5.19 -7.68 -7.23
CA GLN A 71 5.56 -9.04 -7.64
C GLN A 71 6.90 -9.49 -7.05
N TYR A 72 7.76 -8.55 -6.73
CA TYR A 72 9.12 -8.80 -6.26
C TYR A 72 9.32 -8.61 -4.75
N VAL A 73 8.37 -7.96 -4.06
CA VAL A 73 8.56 -7.58 -2.65
C VAL A 73 7.39 -7.94 -1.73
N ALA A 74 6.19 -8.20 -2.26
CA ALA A 74 4.96 -8.35 -1.46
C ALA A 74 5.02 -9.53 -0.48
N ASP A 75 5.75 -10.59 -0.80
CA ASP A 75 5.93 -11.77 0.05
C ASP A 75 6.64 -11.47 1.38
N LEU A 76 7.31 -10.32 1.50
CA LEU A 76 8.00 -9.87 2.72
C LEU A 76 7.31 -8.67 3.39
N ILE A 77 6.15 -8.24 2.88
CA ILE A 77 5.39 -7.12 3.43
C ILE A 77 4.30 -7.62 4.36
N SER A 78 4.26 -7.07 5.57
CA SER A 78 3.27 -7.42 6.60
C SER A 78 2.02 -6.53 6.56
N TRP A 79 2.15 -5.31 6.04
CA TRP A 79 1.08 -4.34 5.89
C TRP A 79 1.35 -3.41 4.71
N GLY A 80 0.35 -3.14 3.90
CA GLY A 80 0.47 -2.25 2.75
C GLY A 80 -0.46 -1.06 2.80
N ALA A 81 -0.10 0.03 2.12
CA ALA A 81 -0.95 1.18 1.94
C ALA A 81 -1.16 1.48 0.44
N ILE A 82 -2.38 1.95 0.11
CA ILE A 82 -2.67 2.64 -1.14
C ILE A 82 -2.76 4.14 -0.85
N GLY A 83 -2.03 4.94 -1.61
CA GLY A 83 -1.93 6.38 -1.41
C GLY A 83 -3.21 7.13 -1.78
N ALA A 84 -3.38 8.35 -1.25
CA ALA A 84 -4.55 9.18 -1.53
C ALA A 84 -4.72 9.52 -3.02
N ARG A 85 -3.62 9.62 -3.78
CA ARG A 85 -3.65 9.90 -5.23
C ARG A 85 -3.94 8.66 -6.07
N THR A 86 -3.77 7.48 -5.49
CA THR A 86 -3.97 6.19 -6.15
C THR A 86 -5.23 5.44 -5.66
N ALA A 87 -5.91 5.97 -4.64
CA ALA A 87 -7.14 5.38 -4.10
C ALA A 87 -8.30 5.29 -5.12
N GLU A 88 -8.30 6.14 -6.14
CA GLU A 88 -9.27 6.12 -7.23
C GLU A 88 -8.80 5.27 -8.44
N SER A 89 -7.55 4.82 -8.43
CA SER A 89 -6.97 4.05 -9.53
C SER A 89 -7.50 2.62 -9.55
N GLN A 90 -8.11 2.21 -10.66
CA GLN A 90 -8.58 0.84 -10.87
C GLN A 90 -7.47 -0.19 -10.64
N SER A 91 -6.30 0.01 -11.25
CA SER A 91 -5.19 -0.95 -11.14
C SER A 91 -4.66 -1.11 -9.70
N HIS A 92 -4.71 -0.06 -8.88
CA HIS A 92 -4.32 -0.16 -7.46
C HIS A 92 -5.38 -0.88 -6.61
N ARG A 93 -6.66 -0.72 -6.92
CA ARG A 93 -7.77 -1.45 -6.28
C ARG A 93 -7.73 -2.93 -6.62
N GLU A 94 -7.48 -3.26 -7.90
CA GLU A 94 -7.27 -4.62 -8.39
C GLU A 94 -6.03 -5.26 -7.73
N LEU A 95 -4.91 -4.53 -7.66
CA LEU A 95 -3.72 -4.98 -6.95
C LEU A 95 -4.03 -5.30 -5.47
N ALA A 96 -4.72 -4.40 -4.76
CA ALA A 96 -5.07 -4.58 -3.36
C ALA A 96 -5.89 -5.87 -3.13
N SER A 97 -6.77 -6.24 -4.07
CA SER A 97 -7.58 -7.46 -4.00
C SER A 97 -6.77 -8.75 -4.04
N GLY A 98 -5.53 -8.70 -4.52
CA GLY A 98 -4.65 -9.86 -4.68
C GLY A 98 -3.49 -9.93 -3.69
N LEU A 99 -3.33 -8.94 -2.82
CA LEU A 99 -2.27 -8.93 -1.82
C LEU A 99 -2.66 -9.77 -0.60
N SER A 100 -1.69 -10.48 -0.04
CA SER A 100 -1.89 -11.39 1.10
C SER A 100 -1.77 -10.71 2.46
N CYS A 101 -1.43 -9.42 2.50
CA CYS A 101 -1.34 -8.64 3.72
C CYS A 101 -2.53 -7.67 3.84
N PRO A 102 -2.86 -7.19 5.05
CA PRO A 102 -3.83 -6.11 5.23
C PRO A 102 -3.44 -4.86 4.45
N ILE A 103 -4.42 -4.21 3.80
CA ILE A 103 -4.21 -3.03 2.97
C ILE A 103 -5.01 -1.84 3.51
N GLY A 104 -4.28 -0.81 3.95
CA GLY A 104 -4.88 0.47 4.30
C GLY A 104 -5.03 1.37 3.07
N ILE A 105 -6.23 1.87 2.81
CA ILE A 105 -6.51 2.80 1.72
C ILE A 105 -6.71 4.21 2.29
N LYS A 106 -5.87 5.15 1.85
CA LYS A 106 -5.91 6.53 2.33
C LYS A 106 -7.12 7.26 1.76
N ASN A 107 -7.79 8.08 2.59
CA ASN A 107 -8.80 9.01 2.10
C ASN A 107 -8.20 9.97 1.05
N GLY A 108 -9.05 10.55 0.22
CA GLY A 108 -8.65 11.45 -0.84
C GLY A 108 -7.84 12.67 -0.36
N THR A 109 -7.10 13.31 -1.25
CA THR A 109 -6.22 14.45 -0.92
C THR A 109 -6.94 15.64 -0.32
N THR A 110 -8.25 15.80 -0.60
CA THR A 110 -9.11 16.85 -0.04
C THR A 110 -9.67 16.51 1.35
N GLY A 111 -9.47 15.28 1.83
CA GLY A 111 -10.08 14.77 3.05
C GLY A 111 -11.29 13.86 2.79
N ALA A 112 -11.78 13.75 1.55
CA ALA A 112 -12.95 12.95 1.22
C ALA A 112 -12.74 11.46 1.53
N LEU A 113 -13.71 10.83 2.20
CA LEU A 113 -13.67 9.41 2.59
C LEU A 113 -14.02 8.48 1.42
N LYS A 114 -14.91 8.95 0.52
CA LYS A 114 -15.46 8.13 -0.57
C LYS A 114 -14.41 7.37 -1.40
N PRO A 115 -13.28 7.97 -1.84
CA PRO A 115 -12.27 7.23 -2.59
C PRO A 115 -11.71 6.01 -1.87
N ALA A 116 -11.53 6.12 -0.55
CA ALA A 116 -11.03 5.01 0.27
C ALA A 116 -12.10 3.93 0.46
N ILE A 117 -13.34 4.33 0.76
CA ILE A 117 -14.48 3.42 0.94
C ILE A 117 -14.73 2.62 -0.35
N ASP A 118 -14.84 3.30 -1.50
CA ASP A 118 -14.98 2.63 -2.80
C ASP A 118 -13.79 1.70 -3.10
N GLY A 119 -12.59 2.11 -2.68
CA GLY A 119 -11.37 1.30 -2.83
C GLY A 119 -11.40 0.03 -2.00
N ILE A 120 -11.88 0.10 -0.74
CA ILE A 120 -12.05 -1.07 0.13
C ILE A 120 -13.10 -2.01 -0.45
N GLN A 121 -14.27 -1.48 -0.85
CA GLN A 121 -15.31 -2.28 -1.50
C GLN A 121 -14.76 -3.01 -2.72
N ALA A 122 -14.03 -2.32 -3.60
CA ALA A 122 -13.40 -2.93 -4.77
C ALA A 122 -12.38 -4.01 -4.36
N ALA A 123 -11.48 -3.71 -3.41
CA ALA A 123 -10.45 -4.63 -2.98
C ALA A 123 -11.01 -5.91 -2.32
N ASN A 124 -12.18 -5.84 -1.69
CA ASN A 124 -12.84 -6.99 -1.07
C ASN A 124 -13.41 -7.99 -2.10
N HIS A 125 -13.50 -7.62 -3.37
CA HIS A 125 -14.05 -8.48 -4.42
C HIS A 125 -12.94 -9.13 -5.26
N PRO A 126 -13.24 -10.29 -5.89
CA PRO A 126 -12.36 -10.90 -6.90
C PRO A 126 -12.23 -10.03 -8.14
N HIS A 127 -11.04 -9.99 -8.72
CA HIS A 127 -10.76 -9.28 -9.97
C HIS A 127 -10.00 -10.15 -10.97
N VAL A 128 -10.09 -9.76 -12.26
CA VAL A 128 -9.32 -10.36 -13.36
C VAL A 128 -8.67 -9.22 -14.14
N PHE A 129 -7.34 -9.16 -14.14
CA PHE A 129 -6.61 -8.04 -14.74
C PHE A 129 -5.23 -8.43 -15.27
N PHE A 130 -4.63 -7.55 -16.06
CA PHE A 130 -3.26 -7.71 -16.54
C PHE A 130 -2.25 -7.37 -15.46
N SER A 131 -1.25 -8.22 -15.30
CA SER A 131 -0.07 -7.94 -14.50
C SER A 131 1.13 -8.73 -15.03
N ASN A 132 2.29 -8.53 -14.42
CA ASN A 132 3.52 -9.22 -14.79
C ASN A 132 3.79 -10.39 -13.85
N THR A 133 4.27 -11.50 -14.41
CA THR A 133 4.88 -12.58 -13.60
C THR A 133 6.23 -12.12 -13.04
N LYS A 134 6.78 -12.90 -12.09
CA LYS A 134 8.14 -12.65 -11.55
C LYS A 134 9.23 -12.71 -12.63
N ASP A 135 8.97 -13.41 -13.74
CA ASP A 135 9.88 -13.49 -14.89
C ASP A 135 9.68 -12.33 -15.89
N GLY A 136 8.87 -11.33 -15.53
CA GLY A 136 8.63 -10.14 -16.36
C GLY A 136 7.71 -10.37 -17.57
N ARG A 137 6.96 -11.47 -17.62
CA ARG A 137 6.02 -11.76 -18.71
C ARG A 137 4.64 -11.23 -18.36
N VAL A 138 3.96 -10.67 -19.33
CA VAL A 138 2.56 -10.27 -19.19
C VAL A 138 1.67 -11.50 -18.97
N SER A 139 0.76 -11.41 -18.02
CA SER A 139 -0.18 -12.47 -17.67
C SER A 139 -1.53 -11.91 -17.21
N ILE A 140 -2.55 -12.75 -17.21
CA ILE A 140 -3.83 -12.47 -16.56
C ILE A 140 -3.79 -13.00 -15.14
N TYR A 141 -4.06 -12.12 -14.19
CA TYR A 141 -4.21 -12.48 -12.77
C TYR A 141 -5.68 -12.58 -12.41
N LYS A 142 -5.99 -13.58 -11.60
CA LYS A 142 -7.29 -13.74 -10.94
C LYS A 142 -7.05 -13.66 -9.44
N THR A 143 -7.74 -12.76 -8.77
CA THR A 143 -7.66 -12.56 -7.33
C THR A 143 -8.92 -13.06 -6.64
N SER A 144 -8.85 -13.29 -5.34
CA SER A 144 -9.98 -13.75 -4.51
C SER A 144 -10.68 -12.61 -3.76
N GLY A 145 -10.11 -11.42 -3.77
CA GLY A 145 -10.47 -10.33 -2.87
C GLY A 145 -9.58 -10.34 -1.61
N ASN A 146 -9.53 -9.20 -0.92
CA ASN A 146 -8.78 -8.99 0.31
C ASN A 146 -9.69 -8.37 1.37
N SER A 147 -10.23 -9.20 2.25
CA SER A 147 -11.15 -8.80 3.33
C SER A 147 -10.49 -7.99 4.45
N ASP A 148 -9.15 -7.93 4.49
CA ASP A 148 -8.40 -7.18 5.49
C ASP A 148 -8.08 -5.75 5.05
N SER A 149 -8.79 -5.26 4.03
CA SER A 149 -8.69 -3.88 3.59
C SER A 149 -9.38 -2.94 4.58
N HIS A 150 -8.75 -1.79 4.87
CA HIS A 150 -9.26 -0.81 5.84
C HIS A 150 -8.92 0.62 5.43
N ILE A 151 -9.57 1.61 6.08
CA ILE A 151 -9.33 3.02 5.80
C ILE A 151 -8.12 3.56 6.57
N ILE A 152 -7.40 4.50 5.96
CA ILE A 152 -6.38 5.32 6.61
C ILE A 152 -6.84 6.77 6.58
N LEU A 153 -7.00 7.37 7.77
CA LEU A 153 -7.27 8.79 7.91
C LEU A 153 -5.95 9.57 7.83
N ARG A 154 -5.72 10.21 6.68
CA ARG A 154 -4.50 10.98 6.40
C ARG A 154 -4.69 12.50 6.44
N GLY A 155 -5.91 12.97 6.79
CA GLY A 155 -6.27 14.37 6.72
C GLY A 155 -6.58 14.86 5.30
N GLY A 156 -6.83 16.14 5.19
CA GLY A 156 -7.07 16.88 3.97
C GLY A 156 -6.53 18.29 4.13
N LYS A 157 -7.39 19.30 4.00
CA LYS A 157 -7.07 20.68 4.41
C LYS A 157 -6.88 20.77 5.91
N GLU A 158 -7.69 20.00 6.65
CA GLU A 158 -7.65 19.89 8.11
C GLU A 158 -7.28 18.46 8.53
N PRO A 159 -6.70 18.28 9.73
CA PRO A 159 -6.51 16.97 10.34
C PRO A 159 -7.84 16.25 10.59
N ASN A 160 -7.84 14.91 10.47
CA ASN A 160 -9.05 14.10 10.68
C ASN A 160 -8.84 12.94 11.69
N PHE A 161 -8.03 13.17 12.73
CA PHE A 161 -7.72 12.20 13.78
C PHE A 161 -8.59 12.38 15.04
N GLY A 162 -9.38 13.46 15.12
CA GLY A 162 -10.24 13.74 16.27
C GLY A 162 -11.44 12.80 16.34
N SER A 163 -12.05 12.67 17.53
CA SER A 163 -13.16 11.75 17.81
C SER A 163 -14.35 11.94 16.86
N GLU A 164 -14.69 13.18 16.53
CA GLU A 164 -15.79 13.49 15.60
C GLU A 164 -15.51 12.94 14.20
N ALA A 165 -14.30 13.18 13.65
CA ALA A 165 -13.93 12.68 12.33
C ALA A 165 -13.86 11.14 12.29
N ILE A 166 -13.42 10.51 13.37
CA ILE A 166 -13.44 9.05 13.52
C ILE A 166 -14.88 8.55 13.52
N GLN A 167 -15.77 9.16 14.30
CA GLN A 167 -17.18 8.75 14.36
C GLN A 167 -17.89 8.91 13.01
N GLN A 168 -17.65 10.02 12.30
CA GLN A 168 -18.16 10.23 10.94
C GLN A 168 -17.65 9.15 9.98
N THR A 169 -16.38 8.78 10.09
CA THR A 169 -15.79 7.73 9.26
C THR A 169 -16.40 6.36 9.53
N LEU A 170 -16.59 6.01 10.81
CA LEU A 170 -17.25 4.75 11.19
C LEU A 170 -18.69 4.70 10.67
N THR A 171 -19.44 5.79 10.77
CA THR A 171 -20.79 5.87 10.21
C THR A 171 -20.79 5.64 8.70
N ALA A 172 -19.87 6.31 7.97
CA ALA A 172 -19.75 6.16 6.51
C ALA A 172 -19.35 4.74 6.09
N LEU A 173 -18.51 4.05 6.86
CA LEU A 173 -18.16 2.65 6.61
C LEU A 173 -19.35 1.71 6.80
N VAL A 174 -20.12 1.90 7.88
CA VAL A 174 -21.34 1.12 8.14
C VAL A 174 -22.38 1.34 7.03
N GLU A 175 -22.62 2.60 6.62
CA GLU A 175 -23.56 2.93 5.53
C GLU A 175 -23.15 2.32 4.19
N ALA A 176 -21.85 2.10 3.98
CA ALA A 176 -21.29 1.50 2.80
C ALA A 176 -21.18 -0.04 2.88
N ASP A 177 -21.64 -0.67 3.95
CA ASP A 177 -21.51 -2.11 4.22
C ASP A 177 -20.05 -2.58 4.17
N VAL A 178 -19.17 -1.77 4.73
CA VAL A 178 -17.73 -2.07 4.86
C VAL A 178 -17.43 -2.31 6.35
N ASN A 179 -16.96 -3.52 6.66
CA ASN A 179 -16.57 -3.93 8.01
C ASN A 179 -15.13 -3.55 8.35
#